data_41dc2a50060c74e9aee850acb387d53e
#
_entry.id   41dc2a50060c74e9aee850acb387d53e
#
_cell.length_a   1.000
_cell.length_b   1.000
_cell.length_c   1.000
_cell.angle_alpha   90.00
_cell.angle_beta   90.00
_cell.angle_gamma   90.00
#
_symmetry.space_group_name_H-M   'P 1'
#
loop_
_entity.id
_entity.type
_entity.pdbx_description
1 polymer ?
#
loop_
_entity_poly.entity_id
_entity_poly.type
_entity_poly.pdbx_seq_one_letter_code
_entity_poly.pdbx_strand_id
1 'polypeptide(L)'
;MPSAILALGSLSSSAQRRTATMTDEEMYLDAMHRNITTEKIFGYVKQLSDPALEGRLAGSPGMAKAVDIVKGYFKEWKLIPRGENGSYIQLFPHPCVEIQPGSTMDILFPVTQDKKKTVWISKTYPWADGWFAGGMTSNGEVTADVVYAGFGVTAPELGYDDYKDIDVKGKIVLVEGETPNISRNPDSLAMWYKHTLHQTKLNNAAAHGAAGLLYKWVPGPNAPYNPGFVYCHVTDTVVNDIFRGTGKTYKETIRQIYKTQKPASFHTGKRAHIKMNATYNPNATGKNILGMIKGSDPILCNEYVIISAHLDHLGMIPFLIEGANDNNSSSAAMLGVAEALAKSKIKPKRSIIFMSVDGEEAGLTGSTYYTNHPLVPQNKVVAILNLEQVGVGEMLGANYHYKYPELAELSEKANDRYVHRRLFTSETHFLTRPRTDGAVFMKAGYPCIDLWALGGGYYHHPKDNTQSINPDILRAATEWLYWTTIFIADK
;
A
#
# COMPACT_ATOMS: atom_id res chain seq x y z
N MET A 1 86.51 35.41 35.88
CA MET A 1 85.72 34.51 34.94
C MET A 1 84.29 34.90 35.09
N PRO A 2 83.61 35.48 34.09
CA PRO A 2 82.20 35.81 34.18
C PRO A 2 81.34 34.71 33.54
N SER A 3 80.28 34.28 34.24
CA SER A 3 79.30 33.35 33.88
C SER A 3 78.34 33.89 32.80
N ALA A 4 78.20 33.19 31.70
CA ALA A 4 77.23 33.51 30.67
C ALA A 4 75.81 32.99 31.07
N ILE A 5 74.83 33.88 31.17
CA ILE A 5 73.43 33.51 31.30
C ILE A 5 72.84 33.36 29.92
N LEU A 6 72.43 32.13 29.56
CA LEU A 6 71.60 31.82 28.34
C LEU A 6 70.17 32.17 28.66
N ALA A 7 69.59 33.15 27.95
CA ALA A 7 68.16 33.41 27.94
C ALA A 7 67.48 32.52 26.91
N LEU A 8 66.65 31.54 27.38
CA LEU A 8 65.72 30.72 26.54
C LEU A 8 64.48 31.56 26.23
N GLY A 9 64.45 32.06 25.00
CA GLY A 9 63.23 32.68 24.45
C GLY A 9 62.17 31.63 24.15
N SER A 10 61.03 31.65 24.88
CA SER A 10 59.88 30.84 24.62
C SER A 10 59.15 31.37 23.38
N LEU A 11 59.28 30.68 22.24
CA LEU A 11 58.39 30.85 21.08
C LEU A 11 57.06 30.21 21.37
N SER A 12 56.09 30.99 21.80
CA SER A 12 54.68 30.58 21.86
C SER A 12 54.12 30.60 20.44
N SER A 13 54.11 29.45 19.76
CA SER A 13 53.37 29.27 18.52
C SER A 13 51.88 29.07 18.85
N SER A 14 51.10 30.14 18.82
CA SER A 14 49.63 30.09 18.81
C SER A 14 49.20 29.51 17.48
N ALA A 15 49.10 28.18 17.41
CA ALA A 15 48.42 27.51 16.34
C ALA A 15 46.91 27.84 16.45
N GLN A 16 46.47 28.87 15.74
CA GLN A 16 45.06 29.08 15.47
C GLN A 16 44.54 27.83 14.72
N ARG A 17 43.83 26.94 15.43
CA ARG A 17 43.01 25.92 14.81
C ARG A 17 41.96 26.67 14.00
N ARG A 18 42.16 26.79 12.68
CA ARG A 18 41.10 27.09 11.74
C ARG A 18 40.08 25.96 11.89
N THR A 19 38.97 26.23 12.51
CA THR A 19 37.80 25.36 12.44
C THR A 19 37.42 25.32 10.96
N ALA A 20 37.73 24.21 10.28
CA ALA A 20 37.32 24.02 8.91
C ALA A 20 35.77 24.08 8.86
N THR A 21 35.24 24.98 8.05
CA THR A 21 33.81 25.05 7.80
C THR A 21 33.37 23.76 7.08
N MET A 22 32.38 23.05 7.61
CA MET A 22 31.83 21.85 6.98
C MET A 22 31.33 22.20 5.59
N THR A 23 31.56 21.32 4.64
CA THR A 23 30.95 21.38 3.31
C THR A 23 29.44 21.06 3.39
N ASP A 24 28.68 21.40 2.35
CA ASP A 24 27.27 21.09 2.26
C ASP A 24 27.00 19.58 2.40
N GLU A 25 27.83 18.76 1.75
CA GLU A 25 27.76 17.30 1.84
C GLU A 25 28.00 16.81 3.28
N GLU A 26 29.00 17.34 3.97
CA GLU A 26 29.28 16.97 5.37
C GLU A 26 28.12 17.40 6.30
N MET A 27 27.44 18.51 6.02
CA MET A 27 26.28 18.93 6.77
C MET A 27 25.07 18.02 6.53
N TYR A 28 24.86 17.54 5.31
CA TYR A 28 23.83 16.56 5.01
C TYR A 28 24.14 15.20 5.64
N LEU A 29 25.39 14.73 5.60
CA LEU A 29 25.85 13.51 6.26
C LEU A 29 25.64 13.57 7.77
N ASP A 30 26.00 14.69 8.43
CA ASP A 30 25.80 14.89 9.86
C ASP A 30 24.30 14.83 10.23
N ALA A 31 23.44 15.48 9.43
CA ALA A 31 22.00 15.45 9.63
C ALA A 31 21.41 14.05 9.48
N MET A 32 21.85 13.31 8.44
CA MET A 32 21.46 11.93 8.20
C MET A 32 21.86 11.03 9.37
N HIS A 33 23.13 11.00 9.74
CA HIS A 33 23.63 10.11 10.79
C HIS A 33 22.97 10.34 12.16
N ARG A 34 22.58 11.58 12.47
CA ARG A 34 21.90 11.90 13.73
C ARG A 34 20.42 11.53 13.74
N ASN A 35 19.77 11.50 12.60
CA ASN A 35 18.32 11.38 12.52
C ASN A 35 17.83 10.12 11.81
N ILE A 36 18.60 9.56 10.87
CA ILE A 36 18.27 8.30 10.19
C ILE A 36 19.06 7.17 10.86
N THR A 37 18.63 6.76 12.04
CA THR A 37 19.16 5.58 12.74
C THR A 37 18.14 4.45 12.72
N THR A 38 18.62 3.21 12.73
CA THR A 38 17.76 2.02 12.80
C THR A 38 16.72 2.13 13.90
N GLU A 39 17.14 2.57 15.09
CA GLU A 39 16.27 2.69 16.25
C GLU A 39 15.15 3.71 16.04
N LYS A 40 15.47 4.90 15.52
CA LYS A 40 14.48 5.95 15.29
C LYS A 40 13.46 5.54 14.22
N ILE A 41 13.95 5.08 13.07
CA ILE A 41 13.05 4.74 11.96
C ILE A 41 12.15 3.56 12.34
N PHE A 42 12.69 2.55 12.99
CA PHE A 42 11.89 1.44 13.52
C PHE A 42 10.93 1.89 14.63
N GLY A 43 11.29 2.92 15.39
CA GLY A 43 10.42 3.58 16.37
C GLY A 43 9.15 4.15 15.74
N TYR A 44 9.25 4.78 14.57
CA TYR A 44 8.08 5.25 13.80
C TYR A 44 7.20 4.10 13.32
N VAL A 45 7.79 3.01 12.81
CA VAL A 45 7.02 1.82 12.42
C VAL A 45 6.22 1.31 13.61
N LYS A 46 6.85 1.12 14.78
CA LYS A 46 6.17 0.64 16.00
C LYS A 46 5.01 1.55 16.39
N GLN A 47 5.19 2.86 16.34
CA GLN A 47 4.15 3.80 16.73
C GLN A 47 2.97 3.78 15.74
N LEU A 48 3.25 3.70 14.43
CA LEU A 48 2.21 3.66 13.41
C LEU A 48 1.54 2.26 13.31
N SER A 49 2.17 1.22 13.86
CA SER A 49 1.61 -0.14 13.95
C SER A 49 0.95 -0.43 15.30
N ASP A 50 0.81 0.58 16.18
CA ASP A 50 0.17 0.38 17.48
C ASP A 50 -1.28 -0.14 17.32
N PRO A 51 -1.66 -1.21 18.03
CA PRO A 51 -3.02 -1.74 17.98
C PRO A 51 -4.12 -0.72 18.28
N ALA A 52 -3.83 0.34 19.05
CA ALA A 52 -4.76 1.44 19.30
C ALA A 52 -5.17 2.23 18.05
N LEU A 53 -4.41 2.09 16.95
CA LEU A 53 -4.72 2.67 15.64
C LEU A 53 -5.63 1.77 14.79
N GLU A 54 -6.03 0.59 15.32
CA GLU A 54 -7.05 -0.29 14.73
C GLU A 54 -6.76 -0.65 13.25
N GLY A 55 -5.46 -0.75 12.87
CA GLY A 55 -5.04 -1.06 11.50
C GLY A 55 -5.34 0.02 10.46
N ARG A 56 -5.64 1.25 10.88
CA ARG A 56 -5.70 2.48 10.07
C ARG A 56 -6.57 2.40 8.82
N LEU A 57 -7.75 1.76 8.91
CA LEU A 57 -8.70 1.77 7.79
C LEU A 57 -9.03 3.22 7.39
N ALA A 58 -8.90 3.55 6.11
CA ALA A 58 -9.22 4.87 5.58
C ALA A 58 -10.64 5.31 5.99
N GLY A 59 -10.77 6.54 6.48
CA GLY A 59 -12.04 7.09 6.97
C GLY A 59 -12.46 6.66 8.38
N SER A 60 -11.72 5.73 9.04
CA SER A 60 -12.02 5.24 10.39
C SER A 60 -11.48 6.13 11.50
N PRO A 61 -11.96 5.92 12.77
CA PRO A 61 -11.36 6.55 13.94
C PRO A 61 -9.88 6.18 14.16
N GLY A 62 -9.49 4.94 13.84
CA GLY A 62 -8.10 4.49 13.91
C GLY A 62 -7.19 5.28 12.97
N MET A 63 -7.61 5.50 11.73
CA MET A 63 -6.90 6.36 10.79
C MET A 63 -6.81 7.81 11.28
N ALA A 64 -7.86 8.35 11.88
CA ALA A 64 -7.84 9.70 12.43
C ALA A 64 -6.76 9.88 13.50
N LYS A 65 -6.53 8.87 14.35
CA LYS A 65 -5.43 8.86 15.35
C LYS A 65 -4.05 8.86 14.66
N ALA A 66 -3.88 8.04 13.61
CA ALA A 66 -2.62 8.01 12.85
C ALA A 66 -2.33 9.35 12.14
N VAL A 67 -3.34 9.99 11.57
CA VAL A 67 -3.26 11.36 11.01
C VAL A 67 -2.78 12.35 12.06
N ASP A 68 -3.28 12.28 13.29
CA ASP A 68 -2.86 13.18 14.38
C ASP A 68 -1.40 12.96 14.78
N ILE A 69 -0.90 11.72 14.74
CA ILE A 69 0.51 11.40 14.99
C ILE A 69 1.40 12.07 13.93
N VAL A 70 1.14 11.82 12.63
CA VAL A 70 1.94 12.38 11.53
C VAL A 70 1.90 13.92 11.55
N LYS A 71 0.71 14.49 11.72
CA LYS A 71 0.53 15.94 11.87
C LYS A 71 1.27 16.50 13.08
N GLY A 72 1.33 15.74 14.18
CA GLY A 72 2.10 16.06 15.37
C GLY A 72 3.59 16.24 15.08
N TYR A 73 4.18 15.29 14.37
CA TYR A 73 5.57 15.35 13.91
C TYR A 73 5.84 16.55 12.99
N PHE A 74 4.97 16.78 12.01
CA PHE A 74 5.13 17.93 11.11
C PHE A 74 5.11 19.27 11.87
N LYS A 75 4.26 19.40 12.91
CA LYS A 75 4.24 20.57 13.78
C LYS A 75 5.51 20.69 14.64
N GLU A 76 5.95 19.60 15.26
CA GLU A 76 7.16 19.54 16.08
C GLU A 76 8.40 19.98 15.28
N TRP A 77 8.53 19.48 14.05
CA TRP A 77 9.64 19.83 13.16
C TRP A 77 9.42 21.14 12.40
N LYS A 78 8.33 21.85 12.66
CA LYS A 78 8.00 23.16 12.08
C LYS A 78 7.90 23.14 10.56
N LEU A 79 7.41 22.06 9.98
CA LEU A 79 7.08 22.00 8.57
C LEU A 79 5.97 23.03 8.27
N ILE A 80 6.03 23.67 7.11
CA ILE A 80 5.02 24.61 6.66
C ILE A 80 3.78 23.81 6.21
N PRO A 81 2.57 24.10 6.74
CA PRO A 81 1.34 23.45 6.28
C PRO A 81 1.11 23.65 4.78
N ARG A 82 0.73 22.57 4.08
CA ARG A 82 0.44 22.58 2.63
C ARG A 82 -0.87 21.89 2.29
N GLY A 83 -1.72 21.65 3.26
CA GLY A 83 -3.11 21.24 3.06
C GLY A 83 -4.03 22.43 2.75
N GLU A 84 -5.31 22.16 2.78
CA GLU A 84 -6.35 23.16 2.51
C GLU A 84 -6.44 24.19 3.64
N ASN A 85 -6.79 25.42 3.27
CA ASN A 85 -7.02 26.54 4.21
C ASN A 85 -5.86 26.78 5.21
N GLY A 86 -4.61 26.57 4.79
CA GLY A 86 -3.44 26.76 5.65
C GLY A 86 -3.27 25.65 6.71
N SER A 87 -3.96 24.54 6.58
CA SER A 87 -3.80 23.34 7.42
C SER A 87 -2.78 22.37 6.83
N TYR A 88 -2.55 21.25 7.52
CA TYR A 88 -1.79 20.11 6.95
C TYR A 88 -2.68 19.15 6.17
N ILE A 89 -4.01 19.31 6.16
CA ILE A 89 -4.96 18.30 5.71
C ILE A 89 -5.59 18.73 4.38
N GLN A 90 -5.69 17.77 3.46
CA GLN A 90 -6.59 17.79 2.31
C GLN A 90 -7.68 16.75 2.56
N LEU A 91 -8.95 17.19 2.61
CA LEU A 91 -10.11 16.33 2.88
C LEU A 91 -10.75 15.84 1.58
N PHE A 92 -11.20 14.59 1.59
CA PHE A 92 -11.99 14.04 0.49
C PHE A 92 -13.05 13.06 0.98
N PRO A 93 -14.20 12.92 0.24
CA PRO A 93 -15.22 11.93 0.58
C PRO A 93 -14.64 10.51 0.49
N HIS A 94 -14.84 9.72 1.54
CA HIS A 94 -14.31 8.35 1.61
C HIS A 94 -15.20 7.44 2.44
N PRO A 95 -16.33 6.92 1.87
CA PRO A 95 -17.16 5.95 2.58
C PRO A 95 -16.36 4.71 2.98
N CYS A 96 -16.58 4.21 4.19
CA CYS A 96 -15.89 3.01 4.68
C CYS A 96 -16.84 2.06 5.42
N VAL A 97 -16.39 0.82 5.61
CA VAL A 97 -17.07 -0.22 6.39
C VAL A 97 -16.14 -0.68 7.50
N GLU A 98 -16.57 -0.55 8.73
CA GLU A 98 -15.88 -1.09 9.90
C GLU A 98 -16.44 -2.48 10.22
N ILE A 99 -15.56 -3.50 10.19
CA ILE A 99 -15.91 -4.89 10.50
C ILE A 99 -15.76 -5.11 12.01
N GLN A 100 -16.83 -5.65 12.62
CA GLN A 100 -16.89 -5.86 14.05
C GLN A 100 -16.64 -7.34 14.42
N PRO A 101 -16.25 -7.65 15.64
CA PRO A 101 -16.21 -9.02 16.16
C PRO A 101 -17.56 -9.74 16.03
N GLY A 102 -17.51 -11.08 15.84
CA GLY A 102 -18.71 -11.90 15.64
C GLY A 102 -19.01 -12.21 14.17
N SER A 103 -18.18 -11.74 13.24
CA SER A 103 -18.19 -12.21 11.85
C SER A 103 -17.63 -13.63 11.78
N THR A 104 -18.28 -14.51 10.98
CA THR A 104 -17.90 -15.93 10.83
C THR A 104 -18.11 -16.42 9.40
N MET A 105 -17.40 -17.50 9.03
CA MET A 105 -17.58 -18.19 7.77
C MET A 105 -17.40 -19.70 7.96
N ASP A 106 -18.39 -20.48 7.50
CA ASP A 106 -18.39 -21.93 7.52
C ASP A 106 -18.71 -22.51 6.15
N ILE A 107 -18.18 -23.70 5.86
CA ILE A 107 -18.61 -24.51 4.73
C ILE A 107 -19.36 -25.73 5.26
N LEU A 108 -20.52 -26.00 4.67
CA LEU A 108 -21.38 -27.11 5.04
C LEU A 108 -21.27 -28.22 3.99
N PHE A 109 -20.98 -29.41 4.45
CA PHE A 109 -20.78 -30.62 3.65
C PHE A 109 -21.98 -31.52 3.75
N PRO A 110 -22.53 -32.02 2.63
CA PRO A 110 -23.63 -32.99 2.66
C PRO A 110 -23.10 -34.36 3.07
N VAL A 111 -23.78 -35.00 4.01
CA VAL A 111 -23.54 -36.40 4.41
C VAL A 111 -24.85 -37.15 4.31
N THR A 112 -24.86 -38.27 3.53
CA THR A 112 -26.03 -39.11 3.43
C THR A 112 -26.11 -40.06 4.61
N GLN A 113 -27.14 -39.91 5.42
CA GLN A 113 -27.46 -40.79 6.52
C GLN A 113 -28.56 -41.76 6.08
N ASP A 114 -28.38 -43.06 6.34
CA ASP A 114 -29.37 -44.12 6.09
C ASP A 114 -29.93 -44.16 4.63
N LYS A 115 -29.09 -43.84 3.62
CA LYS A 115 -29.42 -43.86 2.19
C LYS A 115 -30.61 -42.95 1.76
N LYS A 116 -31.21 -42.16 2.65
CA LYS A 116 -32.41 -41.38 2.33
C LYS A 116 -32.40 -39.92 2.84
N LYS A 117 -31.56 -39.60 3.83
CA LYS A 117 -31.55 -38.27 4.44
C LYS A 117 -30.19 -37.62 4.30
N THR A 118 -30.16 -36.45 3.64
CA THR A 118 -28.96 -35.61 3.62
C THR A 118 -28.95 -34.74 4.89
N VAL A 119 -27.89 -34.82 5.67
CA VAL A 119 -27.57 -33.91 6.77
C VAL A 119 -26.38 -33.05 6.38
N TRP A 120 -26.32 -31.85 6.90
CA TRP A 120 -25.26 -30.90 6.60
C TRP A 120 -24.32 -30.82 7.81
N ILE A 121 -23.03 -31.07 7.61
CA ILE A 121 -21.99 -30.93 8.64
C ILE A 121 -21.25 -29.66 8.36
N SER A 122 -21.23 -28.74 9.31
CA SER A 122 -20.49 -27.49 9.24
C SER A 122 -19.02 -27.71 9.58
N LYS A 123 -18.15 -27.08 8.81
CA LYS A 123 -16.73 -26.94 9.11
C LYS A 123 -16.42 -25.45 9.20
N THR A 124 -16.03 -25.01 10.41
CA THR A 124 -15.53 -23.67 10.68
C THR A 124 -14.05 -23.60 10.33
N TYR A 125 -13.63 -22.48 9.78
CA TYR A 125 -12.24 -22.22 9.43
C TYR A 125 -11.66 -21.11 10.31
N PRO A 126 -10.40 -21.24 10.74
CA PRO A 126 -9.74 -20.16 11.47
C PRO A 126 -9.59 -18.92 10.57
N TRP A 127 -9.70 -17.76 11.19
CA TRP A 127 -9.41 -16.50 10.54
C TRP A 127 -7.95 -16.46 10.06
N ALA A 128 -7.66 -15.77 8.98
CA ALA A 128 -6.39 -15.67 8.27
C ALA A 128 -5.92 -16.96 7.57
N ASP A 129 -6.05 -18.13 8.18
CA ASP A 129 -5.68 -19.40 7.55
C ASP A 129 -6.77 -19.94 6.60
N GLY A 130 -8.03 -19.54 6.82
CA GLY A 130 -9.18 -19.95 6.03
C GLY A 130 -9.88 -18.80 5.32
N TRP A 131 -10.10 -17.70 6.01
CA TRP A 131 -10.89 -16.58 5.48
C TRP A 131 -10.55 -15.24 6.10
N PHE A 132 -10.99 -14.16 5.42
CA PHE A 132 -11.03 -12.78 5.92
C PHE A 132 -12.38 -12.16 5.57
N ALA A 133 -12.87 -11.25 6.40
CA ALA A 133 -14.06 -10.49 6.05
C ALA A 133 -13.80 -9.60 4.82
N GLY A 134 -14.83 -9.39 4.02
CA GLY A 134 -14.76 -8.43 2.91
C GLY A 134 -14.74 -7.00 3.42
N GLY A 135 -13.75 -6.19 3.01
CA GLY A 135 -13.56 -4.84 3.55
C GLY A 135 -14.72 -3.85 3.28
N MET A 136 -15.60 -4.15 2.30
CA MET A 136 -16.81 -3.37 1.99
C MET A 136 -18.07 -4.24 2.02
N THR A 137 -18.08 -5.30 2.84
CA THR A 137 -19.23 -6.19 2.98
C THR A 137 -20.39 -5.48 3.67
N SER A 138 -21.63 -5.88 3.34
CA SER A 138 -22.81 -5.47 4.12
C SER A 138 -22.88 -6.22 5.46
N ASN A 139 -23.53 -5.61 6.44
CA ASN A 139 -23.96 -6.33 7.62
C ASN A 139 -25.05 -7.33 7.25
N GLY A 140 -24.96 -8.57 7.76
CA GLY A 140 -25.96 -9.59 7.47
C GLY A 140 -25.44 -11.01 7.57
N GLU A 141 -26.34 -11.95 7.26
CA GLU A 141 -26.10 -13.38 7.35
C GLU A 141 -26.78 -14.11 6.20
N VAL A 142 -26.09 -15.07 5.58
CA VAL A 142 -26.63 -15.89 4.51
C VAL A 142 -26.13 -17.33 4.62
N THR A 143 -27.06 -18.28 4.37
CA THR A 143 -26.72 -19.69 4.19
C THR A 143 -27.30 -20.15 2.85
N ALA A 144 -26.46 -20.52 1.88
CA ALA A 144 -26.92 -20.92 0.56
C ALA A 144 -25.96 -21.92 -0.10
N ASP A 145 -26.43 -22.55 -1.20
CA ASP A 145 -25.62 -23.43 -2.02
C ASP A 145 -24.47 -22.65 -2.66
N VAL A 146 -23.30 -23.29 -2.76
CA VAL A 146 -22.09 -22.68 -3.36
C VAL A 146 -21.97 -23.09 -4.84
N VAL A 147 -21.82 -22.09 -5.69
CA VAL A 147 -21.51 -22.24 -7.12
C VAL A 147 -20.13 -21.70 -7.40
N TYR A 148 -19.27 -22.48 -8.03
CA TYR A 148 -18.03 -21.97 -8.59
C TYR A 148 -18.31 -21.26 -9.90
N ALA A 149 -17.96 -19.98 -10.00
CA ALA A 149 -18.20 -19.13 -11.17
C ALA A 149 -16.88 -18.52 -11.70
N GLY A 150 -15.86 -19.37 -11.88
CA GLY A 150 -14.59 -19.01 -12.50
C GLY A 150 -13.98 -17.74 -11.93
N PHE A 151 -13.78 -16.76 -12.80
CA PHE A 151 -13.25 -15.44 -12.44
C PHE A 151 -14.35 -14.41 -12.10
N GLY A 152 -15.63 -14.79 -12.13
CA GLY A 152 -16.74 -13.88 -11.92
C GLY A 152 -16.87 -12.80 -13.01
N VAL A 153 -16.49 -13.12 -14.22
CA VAL A 153 -16.44 -12.19 -15.35
C VAL A 153 -17.67 -12.34 -16.22
N THR A 154 -18.30 -11.21 -16.57
CA THR A 154 -19.28 -11.05 -17.64
C THR A 154 -18.70 -10.10 -18.67
N ALA A 155 -18.20 -10.63 -19.79
CA ALA A 155 -17.52 -9.90 -20.86
C ALA A 155 -17.96 -10.46 -22.22
N PRO A 156 -19.24 -10.33 -22.61
CA PRO A 156 -19.74 -10.88 -23.88
C PRO A 156 -19.02 -10.27 -25.09
N GLU A 157 -18.55 -9.04 -24.98
CA GLU A 157 -17.73 -8.37 -26.01
C GLU A 157 -16.36 -9.04 -26.24
N LEU A 158 -15.87 -9.80 -25.25
CA LEU A 158 -14.64 -10.60 -25.34
C LEU A 158 -14.92 -12.10 -25.54
N GLY A 159 -16.19 -12.47 -25.74
CA GLY A 159 -16.62 -13.86 -25.89
C GLY A 159 -16.52 -14.68 -24.61
N TYR A 160 -16.51 -14.05 -23.43
CA TYR A 160 -16.33 -14.73 -22.14
C TYR A 160 -17.42 -14.31 -21.13
N ASP A 161 -18.09 -15.30 -20.51
CA ASP A 161 -19.08 -15.06 -19.47
C ASP A 161 -19.18 -16.28 -18.54
N ASP A 162 -18.70 -16.13 -17.29
CA ASP A 162 -18.74 -17.17 -16.25
C ASP A 162 -20.17 -17.50 -15.78
N TYR A 163 -21.14 -16.60 -16.01
CA TYR A 163 -22.52 -16.73 -15.54
C TYR A 163 -23.50 -17.23 -16.61
N LYS A 164 -23.07 -17.33 -17.88
CA LYS A 164 -23.96 -17.59 -19.03
C LYS A 164 -24.81 -18.85 -18.90
N ASP A 165 -24.19 -19.95 -18.44
CA ASP A 165 -24.82 -21.29 -18.48
C ASP A 165 -25.06 -21.83 -17.05
N ILE A 166 -25.12 -20.97 -16.03
CA ILE A 166 -25.30 -21.37 -14.65
C ILE A 166 -26.18 -20.38 -13.88
N ASP A 167 -27.18 -20.91 -13.18
CA ASP A 167 -28.03 -20.11 -12.29
C ASP A 167 -27.36 -19.90 -10.92
N VAL A 168 -27.14 -18.65 -10.55
CA VAL A 168 -26.55 -18.24 -9.27
C VAL A 168 -27.54 -17.46 -8.38
N LYS A 169 -28.78 -17.28 -8.82
CA LYS A 169 -29.79 -16.53 -8.06
C LYS A 169 -30.04 -17.15 -6.69
N GLY A 170 -29.89 -16.36 -5.65
CA GLY A 170 -30.03 -16.78 -4.24
C GLY A 170 -28.94 -17.73 -3.75
N LYS A 171 -27.84 -17.91 -4.50
CA LYS A 171 -26.70 -18.77 -4.14
C LYS A 171 -25.49 -17.93 -3.72
N ILE A 172 -24.52 -18.55 -3.10
CA ILE A 172 -23.20 -17.96 -2.82
C ILE A 172 -22.28 -18.37 -3.97
N VAL A 173 -21.64 -17.39 -4.62
CA VAL A 173 -20.68 -17.67 -5.68
C VAL A 173 -19.25 -17.69 -5.14
N LEU A 174 -18.45 -18.66 -5.59
CA LEU A 174 -17.01 -18.70 -5.40
C LEU A 174 -16.33 -18.22 -6.68
N VAL A 175 -15.56 -17.14 -6.59
CA VAL A 175 -14.85 -16.56 -7.76
C VAL A 175 -13.38 -16.30 -7.45
N GLU A 176 -12.56 -16.29 -8.53
CA GLU A 176 -11.16 -15.93 -8.51
C GLU A 176 -10.93 -14.42 -8.65
N GLY A 177 -9.79 -13.95 -8.12
CA GLY A 177 -9.17 -12.69 -8.54
C GLY A 177 -8.75 -12.71 -10.02
N GLU A 178 -8.23 -11.59 -10.52
CA GLU A 178 -7.73 -11.44 -11.91
C GLU A 178 -8.76 -11.80 -13.00
N THR A 179 -8.30 -12.29 -14.15
CA THR A 179 -9.12 -12.69 -15.31
C THR A 179 -8.51 -13.92 -15.98
N PRO A 180 -9.23 -14.61 -16.85
CA PRO A 180 -8.67 -15.72 -17.64
C PRO A 180 -7.58 -15.27 -18.63
N ASN A 181 -7.42 -13.97 -18.86
CA ASN A 181 -6.44 -13.45 -19.81
C ASN A 181 -5.00 -13.66 -19.32
N ILE A 182 -4.23 -14.41 -20.08
CA ILE A 182 -2.79 -14.65 -19.84
C ILE A 182 -1.88 -13.84 -20.77
N SER A 183 -2.46 -13.08 -21.69
CA SER A 183 -1.70 -12.25 -22.62
C SER A 183 -1.02 -11.11 -21.89
N ARG A 184 0.22 -10.83 -22.26
CA ARG A 184 0.98 -9.64 -21.80
C ARG A 184 0.95 -8.52 -22.84
N ASN A 185 0.21 -8.71 -23.95
CA ASN A 185 0.04 -7.68 -24.97
C ASN A 185 -0.75 -6.50 -24.36
N PRO A 186 -0.28 -5.24 -24.52
CA PRO A 186 -0.91 -4.05 -23.97
C PRO A 186 -2.39 -3.87 -24.35
N ASP A 187 -2.74 -4.12 -25.60
CA ASP A 187 -4.12 -3.98 -26.07
C ASP A 187 -5.04 -5.02 -25.41
N SER A 188 -4.56 -6.26 -25.30
CA SER A 188 -5.28 -7.31 -24.58
C SER A 188 -5.45 -6.97 -23.11
N LEU A 189 -4.39 -6.47 -22.43
CA LEU A 189 -4.47 -6.01 -21.05
C LEU A 189 -5.48 -4.86 -20.88
N ALA A 190 -5.51 -3.92 -21.81
CA ALA A 190 -6.45 -2.80 -21.79
C ALA A 190 -7.91 -3.27 -21.95
N MET A 191 -8.18 -4.21 -22.86
CA MET A 191 -9.53 -4.79 -23.05
C MET A 191 -10.04 -5.52 -21.81
N TRP A 192 -9.16 -6.25 -21.11
CA TRP A 192 -9.52 -7.00 -19.91
C TRP A 192 -9.49 -6.19 -18.62
N TYR A 193 -8.93 -4.97 -18.64
CA TYR A 193 -8.68 -4.16 -17.45
C TYR A 193 -9.91 -4.02 -16.52
N LYS A 194 -11.07 -3.60 -17.06
CA LYS A 194 -12.27 -3.41 -16.25
C LYS A 194 -12.75 -4.69 -15.55
N HIS A 195 -12.44 -5.86 -16.14
CA HIS A 195 -12.83 -7.17 -15.59
C HIS A 195 -11.84 -7.69 -14.52
N THR A 196 -10.68 -7.07 -14.36
CA THR A 196 -9.75 -7.38 -13.26
C THR A 196 -10.14 -6.67 -11.96
N LEU A 197 -11.00 -5.65 -12.04
CA LEU A 197 -11.37 -4.83 -10.89
C LEU A 197 -12.27 -5.60 -9.93
N HIS A 198 -11.99 -5.52 -8.63
CA HIS A 198 -12.80 -6.14 -7.58
C HIS A 198 -14.24 -5.63 -7.62
N GLN A 199 -14.41 -4.31 -7.84
CA GLN A 199 -15.69 -3.66 -8.00
C GLN A 199 -16.55 -4.34 -9.08
N THR A 200 -15.96 -4.66 -10.22
CA THR A 200 -16.68 -5.30 -11.32
C THR A 200 -17.12 -6.72 -10.96
N LYS A 201 -16.28 -7.50 -10.29
CA LYS A 201 -16.59 -8.89 -9.89
C LYS A 201 -17.73 -8.95 -8.87
N LEU A 202 -17.69 -8.10 -7.84
CA LEU A 202 -18.75 -8.04 -6.83
C LEU A 202 -20.07 -7.57 -7.45
N ASN A 203 -20.01 -6.53 -8.29
CA ASN A 203 -21.19 -6.02 -9.00
C ASN A 203 -21.79 -7.06 -9.95
N ASN A 204 -20.97 -7.84 -10.69
CA ASN A 204 -21.44 -8.93 -11.52
C ASN A 204 -22.19 -9.99 -10.71
N ALA A 205 -21.60 -10.45 -9.59
CA ALA A 205 -22.25 -11.43 -8.73
C ALA A 205 -23.60 -10.92 -8.22
N ALA A 206 -23.66 -9.69 -7.73
CA ALA A 206 -24.89 -9.06 -7.24
C ALA A 206 -25.92 -8.88 -8.38
N ALA A 207 -25.51 -8.47 -9.58
CA ALA A 207 -26.37 -8.27 -10.74
C ALA A 207 -26.99 -9.60 -11.25
N HIS A 208 -26.27 -10.71 -11.11
CA HIS A 208 -26.78 -12.05 -11.40
C HIS A 208 -27.63 -12.63 -10.26
N GLY A 209 -27.91 -11.85 -9.20
CA GLY A 209 -28.78 -12.21 -8.08
C GLY A 209 -28.15 -13.17 -7.08
N ALA A 210 -26.83 -13.29 -7.02
CA ALA A 210 -26.16 -14.03 -5.96
C ALA A 210 -26.48 -13.43 -4.59
N ALA A 211 -26.64 -14.28 -3.57
CA ALA A 211 -26.94 -13.87 -2.20
C ALA A 211 -25.68 -13.50 -1.42
N GLY A 212 -24.50 -13.89 -1.89
CA GLY A 212 -23.22 -13.60 -1.28
C GLY A 212 -22.05 -14.10 -2.12
N LEU A 213 -20.81 -13.83 -1.67
CA LEU A 213 -19.62 -14.16 -2.43
C LEU A 213 -18.49 -14.68 -1.53
N LEU A 214 -17.86 -15.75 -1.96
CA LEU A 214 -16.56 -16.23 -1.51
C LEU A 214 -15.51 -15.80 -2.54
N TYR A 215 -14.61 -14.91 -2.15
CA TYR A 215 -13.65 -14.31 -3.07
C TYR A 215 -12.25 -14.87 -2.84
N LYS A 216 -11.75 -15.62 -3.79
CA LYS A 216 -10.39 -16.17 -3.77
C LYS A 216 -9.39 -15.11 -4.18
N TRP A 217 -9.10 -14.21 -3.28
CA TRP A 217 -8.15 -13.12 -3.42
C TRP A 217 -7.67 -12.65 -2.05
N VAL A 218 -6.59 -11.85 -2.02
CA VAL A 218 -6.16 -11.16 -0.80
C VAL A 218 -7.23 -10.16 -0.35
N PRO A 219 -7.43 -9.95 0.97
CA PRO A 219 -8.42 -9.01 1.45
C PRO A 219 -8.03 -7.56 1.13
N GLY A 220 -9.03 -6.70 1.01
CA GLY A 220 -8.87 -5.27 0.82
C GLY A 220 -10.20 -4.53 0.78
N PRO A 221 -10.24 -3.22 1.09
CA PRO A 221 -11.45 -2.41 1.07
C PRO A 221 -11.78 -1.81 -0.31
N ASN A 222 -11.05 -2.17 -1.36
CA ASN A 222 -11.21 -1.64 -2.72
C ASN A 222 -12.38 -2.25 -3.50
N ALA A 223 -13.54 -2.34 -2.88
CA ALA A 223 -14.75 -2.93 -3.44
C ALA A 223 -15.95 -1.96 -3.28
N PRO A 224 -17.06 -2.13 -4.03
CA PRO A 224 -18.26 -1.34 -3.79
C PRO A 224 -19.00 -1.85 -2.55
N TYR A 225 -19.65 -0.93 -1.84
CA TYR A 225 -20.66 -1.30 -0.86
C TYR A 225 -21.99 -1.62 -1.57
N ASN A 226 -22.43 -2.87 -1.45
CA ASN A 226 -23.72 -3.32 -1.99
C ASN A 226 -24.64 -3.68 -0.80
N PRO A 227 -25.70 -2.89 -0.52
CA PRO A 227 -26.61 -3.17 0.60
C PRO A 227 -27.19 -4.58 0.55
N GLY A 228 -27.12 -5.31 1.66
CA GLY A 228 -27.60 -6.69 1.78
C GLY A 228 -26.71 -7.76 1.14
N PHE A 229 -25.62 -7.39 0.49
CA PHE A 229 -24.69 -8.33 -0.13
C PHE A 229 -23.48 -8.60 0.79
N VAL A 230 -23.41 -9.82 1.32
CA VAL A 230 -22.31 -10.24 2.21
C VAL A 230 -21.24 -10.99 1.43
N TYR A 231 -19.98 -10.71 1.76
CA TYR A 231 -18.87 -11.44 1.15
C TYR A 231 -17.66 -11.57 2.08
N CYS A 232 -16.84 -12.58 1.82
CA CYS A 232 -15.57 -12.77 2.46
C CYS A 232 -14.51 -13.28 1.47
N HIS A 233 -13.25 -13.05 1.80
CA HIS A 233 -12.12 -13.63 1.08
C HIS A 233 -11.83 -15.02 1.64
N VAL A 234 -11.42 -15.95 0.77
CA VAL A 234 -11.12 -17.34 1.14
C VAL A 234 -9.75 -17.78 0.63
N THR A 235 -9.10 -18.63 1.43
CA THR A 235 -7.79 -19.19 1.11
C THR A 235 -7.91 -20.47 0.28
N ASP A 236 -6.76 -20.97 -0.20
CA ASP A 236 -6.67 -22.25 -0.90
C ASP A 236 -7.23 -23.43 -0.09
N THR A 237 -7.11 -23.39 1.24
CA THR A 237 -7.67 -24.42 2.13
C THR A 237 -9.17 -24.55 1.96
N VAL A 238 -9.90 -23.45 2.00
CA VAL A 238 -11.36 -23.42 1.84
C VAL A 238 -11.76 -23.82 0.42
N VAL A 239 -11.09 -23.27 -0.59
CA VAL A 239 -11.37 -23.57 -1.99
C VAL A 239 -11.19 -25.08 -2.29
N ASN A 240 -10.08 -25.67 -1.85
CA ASN A 240 -9.83 -27.09 -2.04
C ASN A 240 -10.88 -27.97 -1.35
N ASP A 241 -11.35 -27.59 -0.16
CA ASP A 241 -12.42 -28.30 0.54
C ASP A 241 -13.78 -28.17 -0.21
N ILE A 242 -14.09 -27.02 -0.79
CA ILE A 242 -15.28 -26.85 -1.64
C ILE A 242 -15.22 -27.75 -2.87
N PHE A 243 -14.05 -27.93 -3.48
CA PHE A 243 -13.88 -28.80 -4.65
C PHE A 243 -13.85 -30.29 -4.30
N ARG A 244 -13.59 -30.67 -3.05
CA ARG A 244 -13.54 -32.08 -2.63
C ARG A 244 -14.86 -32.81 -2.90
N GLY A 245 -14.78 -33.95 -3.59
CA GLY A 245 -15.94 -34.77 -3.95
C GLY A 245 -16.77 -34.27 -5.12
N THR A 246 -16.33 -33.24 -5.84
CA THR A 246 -17.00 -32.74 -7.06
C THR A 246 -16.56 -33.47 -8.34
N GLY A 247 -15.56 -34.35 -8.26
CA GLY A 247 -14.90 -34.94 -9.43
C GLY A 247 -13.94 -34.00 -10.15
N LYS A 248 -13.69 -32.79 -9.61
CA LYS A 248 -12.78 -31.77 -10.15
C LYS A 248 -11.78 -31.36 -9.07
N THR A 249 -10.62 -30.88 -9.48
CA THR A 249 -9.70 -30.17 -8.59
C THR A 249 -9.62 -28.69 -8.97
N TYR A 250 -9.42 -27.84 -7.97
CA TYR A 250 -9.28 -26.41 -8.19
C TYR A 250 -8.15 -26.10 -9.19
N LYS A 251 -6.98 -26.67 -8.96
CA LYS A 251 -5.78 -26.44 -9.80
C LYS A 251 -5.98 -26.83 -11.27
N GLU A 252 -6.64 -27.96 -11.54
CA GLU A 252 -6.92 -28.40 -12.90
C GLU A 252 -7.98 -27.53 -13.57
N THR A 253 -9.02 -27.12 -12.82
CA THR A 253 -10.06 -26.25 -13.33
C THR A 253 -9.51 -24.90 -13.76
N ILE A 254 -8.68 -24.24 -12.93
CA ILE A 254 -8.01 -22.99 -13.29
C ILE A 254 -7.09 -23.18 -14.51
N ARG A 255 -6.29 -24.25 -14.54
CA ARG A 255 -5.44 -24.56 -15.68
C ARG A 255 -6.24 -24.75 -16.97
N GLN A 256 -7.39 -25.42 -16.88
CA GLN A 256 -8.30 -25.61 -18.02
C GLN A 256 -8.83 -24.27 -18.52
N ILE A 257 -9.29 -23.37 -17.64
CA ILE A 257 -9.79 -22.04 -18.02
C ILE A 257 -8.68 -21.25 -18.75
N TYR A 258 -7.48 -21.20 -18.21
CA TYR A 258 -6.35 -20.52 -18.87
C TYR A 258 -6.00 -21.12 -20.23
N LYS A 259 -6.05 -22.45 -20.34
CA LYS A 259 -5.72 -23.15 -21.60
C LYS A 259 -6.78 -22.94 -22.67
N THR A 260 -8.05 -22.99 -22.29
CA THR A 260 -9.18 -22.98 -23.26
C THR A 260 -9.77 -21.60 -23.47
N GLN A 261 -9.49 -20.65 -22.57
CA GLN A 261 -10.12 -19.32 -22.51
C GLN A 261 -11.67 -19.43 -22.48
N LYS A 262 -12.19 -20.49 -21.84
CA LYS A 262 -13.63 -20.77 -21.71
C LYS A 262 -14.01 -20.89 -20.24
N PRO A 263 -15.24 -20.45 -19.87
CA PRO A 263 -15.80 -20.65 -18.54
C PRO A 263 -15.83 -22.12 -18.12
N ALA A 264 -15.72 -22.38 -16.82
CA ALA A 264 -15.81 -23.72 -16.25
C ALA A 264 -16.65 -23.72 -14.97
N SER A 265 -17.75 -22.97 -14.96
CA SER A 265 -18.66 -22.81 -13.81
C SER A 265 -19.45 -24.09 -13.54
N PHE A 266 -19.70 -24.38 -12.25
CA PHE A 266 -20.45 -25.57 -11.85
C PHE A 266 -21.00 -25.48 -10.42
N HIS A 267 -22.04 -26.30 -10.12
CA HIS A 267 -22.57 -26.46 -8.77
C HIS A 267 -21.66 -27.37 -7.95
N THR A 268 -21.19 -26.89 -6.80
CA THR A 268 -20.21 -27.61 -5.98
C THR A 268 -20.83 -28.70 -5.10
N GLY A 269 -22.16 -28.68 -4.91
CA GLY A 269 -22.86 -29.54 -3.96
C GLY A 269 -22.52 -29.24 -2.49
N LYS A 270 -21.93 -28.09 -2.20
CA LYS A 270 -21.66 -27.58 -0.86
C LYS A 270 -22.56 -26.39 -0.57
N ARG A 271 -22.67 -26.06 0.72
CA ARG A 271 -23.25 -24.78 1.17
C ARG A 271 -22.20 -23.96 1.90
N ALA A 272 -22.36 -22.66 1.93
CA ALA A 272 -21.62 -21.80 2.82
C ALA A 272 -22.57 -21.02 3.74
N HIS A 273 -22.11 -20.77 4.95
CA HIS A 273 -22.72 -19.84 5.89
C HIS A 273 -21.75 -18.69 6.07
N ILE A 274 -22.19 -17.48 5.77
CA ILE A 274 -21.42 -16.25 5.92
C ILE A 274 -22.21 -15.33 6.84
N LYS A 275 -21.62 -14.91 7.94
CA LYS A 275 -22.17 -13.90 8.84
C LYS A 275 -21.17 -12.77 8.97
N MET A 276 -21.59 -11.57 8.63
CA MET A 276 -20.79 -10.35 8.72
C MET A 276 -21.46 -9.38 9.71
N ASN A 277 -20.68 -8.95 10.69
CA ASN A 277 -21.05 -7.88 11.61
C ASN A 277 -20.27 -6.64 11.18
N ALA A 278 -20.95 -5.69 10.54
CA ALA A 278 -20.32 -4.56 9.86
C ALA A 278 -21.11 -3.28 10.01
N THR A 279 -20.45 -2.15 10.10
CA THR A 279 -21.06 -0.81 10.16
C THR A 279 -20.58 0.02 8.97
N TYR A 280 -21.50 0.39 8.09
CA TYR A 280 -21.22 1.26 6.95
C TYR A 280 -21.35 2.73 7.34
N ASN A 281 -20.30 3.52 7.06
CA ASN A 281 -20.28 4.97 7.21
C ASN A 281 -20.20 5.64 5.83
N PRO A 282 -21.33 6.11 5.26
CA PRO A 282 -21.35 6.76 3.95
C PRO A 282 -20.71 8.16 3.95
N ASN A 283 -20.57 8.78 5.13
CA ASN A 283 -20.11 10.15 5.30
C ASN A 283 -18.67 10.23 5.85
N ALA A 284 -17.95 9.12 5.87
CA ALA A 284 -16.56 9.12 6.29
C ALA A 284 -15.69 9.92 5.29
N THR A 285 -14.56 10.42 5.77
CA THR A 285 -13.66 11.29 4.99
C THR A 285 -12.23 10.79 5.08
N GLY A 286 -11.58 10.70 3.93
CA GLY A 286 -10.14 10.49 3.83
C GLY A 286 -9.37 11.79 4.05
N LYS A 287 -8.07 11.66 4.41
CA LYS A 287 -7.23 12.79 4.81
C LYS A 287 -5.80 12.62 4.31
N ASN A 288 -5.48 13.24 3.17
CA ASN A 288 -4.06 13.42 2.82
C ASN A 288 -3.42 14.46 3.74
N ILE A 289 -2.19 14.22 4.18
CA ILE A 289 -1.45 15.10 5.10
C ILE A 289 -0.25 15.68 4.36
N LEU A 290 -0.12 17.01 4.29
CA LEU A 290 0.97 17.66 3.57
C LEU A 290 1.70 18.67 4.45
N GLY A 291 3.03 18.48 4.57
CA GLY A 291 3.94 19.40 5.22
C GLY A 291 5.13 19.70 4.33
N MET A 292 5.68 20.93 4.40
CA MET A 292 6.74 21.38 3.50
C MET A 292 7.95 21.93 4.26
N ILE A 293 9.13 21.57 3.78
CA ILE A 293 10.38 22.30 4.06
C ILE A 293 10.64 23.22 2.89
N LYS A 294 10.72 24.54 3.15
CA LYS A 294 11.01 25.53 2.12
C LYS A 294 12.46 25.43 1.66
N GLY A 295 12.68 25.46 0.34
CA GLY A 295 13.99 25.49 -0.27
C GLY A 295 14.78 26.76 0.04
N SER A 296 16.10 26.67 -0.06
CA SER A 296 17.05 27.76 0.24
C SER A 296 17.33 28.68 -0.94
N ASP A 297 17.15 28.21 -2.16
CA ASP A 297 17.39 29.02 -3.35
C ASP A 297 16.20 29.99 -3.60
N PRO A 298 16.44 31.28 -3.90
CA PRO A 298 15.38 32.27 -4.03
C PRO A 298 14.45 32.02 -5.26
N ILE A 299 14.88 31.27 -6.27
CA ILE A 299 14.12 30.95 -7.48
C ILE A 299 13.58 29.52 -7.38
N LEU A 300 14.46 28.54 -7.14
CA LEU A 300 14.13 27.12 -7.12
C LEU A 300 13.24 26.72 -5.93
N CYS A 301 13.16 27.51 -4.87
CA CYS A 301 12.24 27.25 -3.75
C CYS A 301 10.75 27.25 -4.15
N ASN A 302 10.43 27.68 -5.37
CA ASN A 302 9.07 27.59 -5.95
C ASN A 302 8.86 26.35 -6.83
N GLU A 303 9.84 25.46 -6.87
CA GLU A 303 9.77 24.12 -7.44
C GLU A 303 9.76 23.08 -6.34
N TYR A 304 9.05 21.95 -6.56
CA TYR A 304 8.74 21.02 -5.51
C TYR A 304 9.22 19.61 -5.84
N VAL A 305 9.88 18.98 -4.89
CA VAL A 305 10.02 17.54 -4.80
C VAL A 305 8.99 17.04 -3.79
N ILE A 306 8.15 16.07 -4.17
CA ILE A 306 7.17 15.48 -3.27
C ILE A 306 7.67 14.09 -2.87
N ILE A 307 7.69 13.79 -1.58
CA ILE A 307 7.87 12.44 -1.06
C ILE A 307 6.51 11.96 -0.59
N SER A 308 6.04 10.83 -1.12
CA SER A 308 4.73 10.26 -0.76
C SER A 308 4.84 8.85 -0.24
N ALA A 309 3.97 8.52 0.72
CA ALA A 309 3.73 7.17 1.22
C ALA A 309 2.30 7.11 1.76
N HIS A 310 1.58 6.00 1.52
CA HIS A 310 0.27 5.87 2.12
C HIS A 310 0.37 5.50 3.61
N LEU A 311 -0.63 5.91 4.36
CA LEU A 311 -0.72 5.71 5.80
C LEU A 311 -1.82 4.73 6.19
N ASP A 312 -2.87 4.64 5.37
CA ASP A 312 -3.98 3.71 5.59
C ASP A 312 -3.55 2.25 5.41
N HIS A 313 -4.34 1.35 5.98
CA HIS A 313 -4.26 -0.08 5.74
C HIS A 313 -5.64 -0.72 5.93
N LEU A 314 -5.73 -2.04 6.13
CA LEU A 314 -6.99 -2.79 6.04
C LEU A 314 -7.91 -2.64 7.27
N GLY A 315 -7.40 -2.14 8.39
CA GLY A 315 -8.19 -2.03 9.60
C GLY A 315 -8.40 -3.36 10.34
N MET A 316 -9.61 -3.51 10.90
CA MET A 316 -10.05 -4.73 11.57
C MET A 316 -10.92 -5.56 10.61
N ILE A 317 -10.53 -6.83 10.27
CA ILE A 317 -11.27 -7.69 9.31
C ILE A 317 -11.44 -9.17 9.77
N PRO A 318 -12.13 -9.52 10.85
CA PRO A 318 -12.60 -8.70 11.97
C PRO A 318 -11.54 -8.47 13.05
N PHE A 319 -10.36 -9.06 12.91
CA PHE A 319 -9.21 -8.86 13.79
C PHE A 319 -8.17 -7.96 13.11
N LEU A 320 -7.25 -7.46 13.91
CA LEU A 320 -6.26 -6.48 13.49
C LEU A 320 -5.34 -7.00 12.37
N ILE A 321 -5.16 -6.17 11.35
CA ILE A 321 -4.04 -6.23 10.41
C ILE A 321 -3.21 -4.96 10.60
N GLU A 322 -1.97 -5.12 11.09
CA GLU A 322 -1.14 -3.98 11.50
C GLU A 322 -0.59 -3.19 10.31
N GLY A 323 -0.26 -3.86 9.20
CA GLY A 323 0.36 -3.21 8.04
C GLY A 323 1.70 -2.56 8.38
N ALA A 324 2.61 -3.32 9.02
CA ALA A 324 3.90 -2.78 9.44
C ALA A 324 4.85 -2.54 8.26
N ASN A 325 4.88 -3.46 7.29
CA ASN A 325 5.58 -3.24 6.03
C ASN A 325 4.71 -2.47 5.04
N ASP A 326 3.44 -2.81 4.97
CA ASP A 326 2.44 -2.23 4.09
C ASP A 326 1.49 -1.28 4.87
N ASN A 327 1.71 0.08 4.95
CA ASN A 327 2.87 0.77 4.38
C ASN A 327 3.54 1.64 5.46
N ASN A 328 3.49 1.19 6.77
CA ASN A 328 4.14 1.94 7.85
C ASN A 328 5.66 2.03 7.68
N SER A 329 6.29 1.04 7.01
CA SER A 329 7.72 1.10 6.70
C SER A 329 8.04 2.32 5.82
N SER A 330 7.25 2.56 4.80
CA SER A 330 7.40 3.70 3.89
C SER A 330 7.05 5.03 4.57
N SER A 331 5.96 5.07 5.34
CA SER A 331 5.60 6.24 6.16
C SER A 331 6.70 6.57 7.16
N ALA A 332 7.33 5.57 7.80
CA ALA A 332 8.46 5.76 8.71
C ALA A 332 9.71 6.29 7.99
N ALA A 333 10.02 5.77 6.80
CA ALA A 333 11.12 6.27 5.98
C ALA A 333 10.91 7.74 5.58
N MET A 334 9.70 8.11 5.15
CA MET A 334 9.33 9.49 4.85
C MET A 334 9.49 10.39 6.08
N LEU A 335 9.02 9.97 7.26
CA LEU A 335 9.18 10.72 8.52
C LEU A 335 10.66 10.88 8.90
N GLY A 336 11.48 9.84 8.72
CA GLY A 336 12.92 9.92 8.98
C GLY A 336 13.63 10.95 8.10
N VAL A 337 13.29 11.02 6.82
CA VAL A 337 13.82 12.04 5.91
C VAL A 337 13.31 13.43 6.28
N ALA A 338 12.04 13.55 6.67
CA ALA A 338 11.46 14.82 7.10
C ALA A 338 12.17 15.36 8.34
N GLU A 339 12.40 14.51 9.36
CA GLU A 339 13.15 14.88 10.57
C GLU A 339 14.57 15.31 10.23
N ALA A 340 15.29 14.49 9.43
CA ALA A 340 16.69 14.78 9.08
C ALA A 340 16.83 16.11 8.34
N LEU A 341 15.99 16.37 7.35
CA LEU A 341 16.02 17.63 6.60
C LEU A 341 15.52 18.83 7.43
N ALA A 342 14.53 18.65 8.30
CA ALA A 342 14.05 19.71 9.19
C ALA A 342 15.13 20.14 10.19
N LYS A 343 15.91 19.19 10.72
CA LYS A 343 17.00 19.42 11.68
C LYS A 343 18.36 19.72 11.05
N SER A 344 18.48 19.59 9.72
CA SER A 344 19.72 19.92 9.00
C SER A 344 20.04 21.42 9.09
N LYS A 345 21.34 21.74 9.21
CA LYS A 345 21.86 23.11 9.18
C LYS A 345 21.76 23.75 7.80
N ILE A 346 21.70 22.92 6.76
CA ILE A 346 21.53 23.33 5.37
C ILE A 346 20.18 22.85 4.86
N LYS A 347 19.57 23.58 3.95
CA LYS A 347 18.33 23.20 3.29
C LYS A 347 18.57 23.00 1.80
N PRO A 348 17.93 22.02 1.17
CA PRO A 348 17.98 21.83 -0.29
C PRO A 348 17.54 23.09 -1.03
N LYS A 349 17.98 23.25 -2.29
CA LYS A 349 17.61 24.44 -3.09
C LYS A 349 16.12 24.49 -3.37
N ARG A 350 15.50 23.36 -3.77
CA ARG A 350 14.06 23.23 -4.00
C ARG A 350 13.31 22.91 -2.71
N SER A 351 12.04 23.26 -2.68
CA SER A 351 11.14 22.91 -1.59
C SER A 351 10.79 21.42 -1.61
N ILE A 352 10.72 20.81 -0.42
CA ILE A 352 10.35 19.40 -0.26
C ILE A 352 8.97 19.33 0.41
N ILE A 353 8.02 18.66 -0.22
CA ILE A 353 6.71 18.36 0.35
C ILE A 353 6.69 16.89 0.80
N PHE A 354 6.32 16.65 2.03
CA PHE A 354 6.04 15.33 2.57
C PHE A 354 4.55 15.12 2.54
N MET A 355 4.09 14.11 1.80
CA MET A 355 2.68 13.82 1.60
C MET A 355 2.36 12.40 2.09
N SER A 356 1.69 12.33 3.23
CA SER A 356 1.10 11.07 3.68
C SER A 356 -0.27 10.91 3.02
N VAL A 357 -0.43 9.87 2.21
CA VAL A 357 -1.64 9.59 1.42
C VAL A 357 -2.58 8.72 2.24
N ASP A 358 -3.90 8.93 2.09
CA ASP A 358 -4.96 8.11 2.68
C ASP A 358 -5.77 7.43 1.56
N GLY A 359 -6.29 6.23 1.82
CA GLY A 359 -7.18 5.51 0.90
C GLY A 359 -6.47 4.88 -0.31
N GLU A 360 -5.20 4.53 -0.20
CA GLU A 360 -4.48 3.71 -1.20
C GLU A 360 -5.16 2.36 -1.33
N GLU A 361 -5.34 1.65 -0.20
CA GLU A 361 -5.93 0.32 -0.08
C GLU A 361 -7.39 0.26 -0.56
N ALA A 362 -8.08 1.39 -0.53
CA ALA A 362 -9.46 1.52 -1.00
C ALA A 362 -9.54 1.91 -2.49
N GLY A 363 -8.50 1.63 -3.26
CA GLY A 363 -8.43 1.86 -4.69
C GLY A 363 -7.83 3.20 -5.08
N LEU A 364 -6.76 3.62 -4.39
CA LEU A 364 -5.94 4.79 -4.73
C LEU A 364 -6.74 6.10 -4.66
N THR A 365 -7.68 6.19 -3.71
CA THR A 365 -8.64 7.31 -3.67
C THR A 365 -7.99 8.63 -3.30
N GLY A 366 -7.02 8.64 -2.37
CA GLY A 366 -6.34 9.86 -1.93
C GLY A 366 -5.40 10.46 -2.97
N SER A 367 -4.58 9.64 -3.61
CA SER A 367 -3.71 10.09 -4.72
C SER A 367 -4.53 10.52 -5.94
N THR A 368 -5.62 9.80 -6.25
CA THR A 368 -6.57 10.20 -7.30
C THR A 368 -7.22 11.55 -6.97
N TYR A 369 -7.62 11.76 -5.71
CA TYR A 369 -8.17 13.05 -5.30
C TYR A 369 -7.13 14.16 -5.43
N TYR A 370 -5.90 13.94 -4.94
CA TYR A 370 -4.80 14.92 -5.05
C TYR A 370 -4.49 15.30 -6.49
N THR A 371 -4.43 14.34 -7.43
CA THR A 371 -4.14 14.63 -8.83
C THR A 371 -5.24 15.43 -9.51
N ASN A 372 -6.49 15.32 -9.07
CA ASN A 372 -7.61 16.10 -9.55
C ASN A 372 -7.75 17.46 -8.84
N HIS A 373 -7.21 17.60 -7.63
CA HIS A 373 -7.28 18.80 -6.78
C HIS A 373 -5.88 19.14 -6.21
N PRO A 374 -4.89 19.43 -7.07
CA PRO A 374 -3.51 19.62 -6.63
C PRO A 374 -3.36 20.89 -5.80
N LEU A 375 -2.58 20.79 -4.69
CA LEU A 375 -2.34 21.90 -3.76
C LEU A 375 -1.13 22.75 -4.14
N VAL A 376 -0.37 22.34 -5.16
CA VAL A 376 0.69 23.10 -5.81
C VAL A 376 0.58 22.94 -7.33
N PRO A 377 1.01 23.92 -8.14
CA PRO A 377 0.94 23.79 -9.59
C PRO A 377 1.70 22.57 -10.09
N GLN A 378 1.07 21.72 -10.89
CA GLN A 378 1.66 20.48 -11.41
C GLN A 378 2.98 20.73 -12.14
N ASN A 379 3.06 21.77 -12.97
CA ASN A 379 4.27 22.14 -13.71
C ASN A 379 5.42 22.67 -12.84
N LYS A 380 5.21 22.81 -11.53
CA LYS A 380 6.23 23.16 -10.55
C LYS A 380 6.71 21.92 -9.75
N VAL A 381 6.10 20.77 -9.94
CA VAL A 381 6.55 19.50 -9.33
C VAL A 381 7.60 18.88 -10.24
N VAL A 382 8.85 18.85 -9.78
CA VAL A 382 9.98 18.33 -10.56
C VAL A 382 10.21 16.83 -10.33
N ALA A 383 9.72 16.29 -9.21
CA ALA A 383 9.69 14.85 -8.95
C ALA A 383 8.67 14.48 -7.88
N ILE A 384 8.09 13.28 -7.98
CA ILE A 384 7.42 12.59 -6.89
C ILE A 384 8.19 11.31 -6.61
N LEU A 385 8.61 11.12 -5.35
CA LEU A 385 9.23 9.91 -4.83
C LEU A 385 8.16 9.18 -4.01
N ASN A 386 7.50 8.21 -4.61
CA ASN A 386 6.51 7.39 -3.91
C ASN A 386 7.19 6.18 -3.31
N LEU A 387 6.79 5.80 -2.09
CA LEU A 387 7.37 4.66 -1.37
C LEU A 387 6.33 3.58 -1.13
N GLU A 388 6.73 2.33 -1.39
CA GLU A 388 5.90 1.14 -1.19
C GLU A 388 6.72 0.05 -0.49
N GLN A 389 6.29 -0.38 0.72
CA GLN A 389 6.79 -1.58 1.39
C GLN A 389 8.33 -1.67 1.47
N VAL A 390 8.97 -0.67 2.08
CA VAL A 390 10.44 -0.58 2.15
C VAL A 390 11.07 -1.25 3.38
N GLY A 391 10.28 -2.01 4.16
CA GLY A 391 10.72 -2.59 5.45
C GLY A 391 11.10 -4.06 5.42
N VAL A 392 10.97 -4.77 4.28
CA VAL A 392 11.23 -6.22 4.19
C VAL A 392 12.04 -6.53 2.94
N GLY A 393 12.94 -7.52 3.03
CA GLY A 393 13.75 -7.95 1.91
C GLY A 393 15.23 -7.62 2.06
N GLU A 394 15.98 -7.75 0.95
CA GLU A 394 17.44 -7.60 0.92
C GLU A 394 17.91 -6.63 -0.18
N MET A 395 17.04 -6.29 -1.11
CA MET A 395 17.33 -5.45 -2.27
C MET A 395 16.40 -4.24 -2.30
N LEU A 396 16.87 -3.16 -2.90
CA LEU A 396 16.06 -1.99 -3.25
C LEU A 396 15.54 -2.11 -4.68
N GLY A 397 14.42 -1.47 -4.97
CA GLY A 397 13.84 -1.43 -6.29
C GLY A 397 13.24 -0.07 -6.62
N ALA A 398 13.28 0.30 -7.89
CA ALA A 398 12.70 1.51 -8.40
C ALA A 398 11.98 1.27 -9.73
N ASN A 399 10.72 1.70 -9.80
CA ASN A 399 9.98 1.77 -11.05
C ASN A 399 9.81 3.24 -11.44
N TYR A 400 10.24 3.61 -12.64
CA TYR A 400 10.12 4.98 -13.12
C TYR A 400 9.36 5.07 -14.45
N HIS A 401 8.74 6.20 -14.67
CA HIS A 401 8.10 6.46 -15.95
C HIS A 401 9.16 6.73 -17.02
N TYR A 402 9.07 6.04 -18.16
CA TYR A 402 10.07 6.07 -19.25
C TYR A 402 10.42 7.48 -19.76
N LYS A 403 9.55 8.48 -19.54
CA LYS A 403 9.80 9.89 -19.91
C LYS A 403 10.76 10.61 -18.96
N TYR A 404 11.07 10.04 -17.81
CA TYR A 404 11.87 10.68 -16.76
C TYR A 404 13.00 9.76 -16.26
N PRO A 405 13.88 9.27 -17.18
CA PRO A 405 14.96 8.34 -16.82
C PRO A 405 15.96 8.94 -15.84
N GLU A 406 16.08 10.29 -15.82
CA GLU A 406 16.98 11.01 -14.91
C GLU A 406 16.62 10.80 -13.42
N LEU A 407 15.39 10.44 -13.09
CA LEU A 407 15.00 10.11 -11.72
C LEU A 407 15.62 8.78 -11.28
N ALA A 408 15.65 7.80 -12.18
CA ALA A 408 16.33 6.53 -11.93
C ALA A 408 17.84 6.73 -11.78
N GLU A 409 18.47 7.48 -12.70
CA GLU A 409 19.91 7.79 -12.68
C GLU A 409 20.31 8.46 -11.35
N LEU A 410 19.50 9.40 -10.83
CA LEU A 410 19.78 10.06 -9.56
C LEU A 410 19.58 9.12 -8.37
N SER A 411 18.62 8.21 -8.42
CA SER A 411 18.40 7.20 -7.41
C SER A 411 19.51 6.15 -7.38
N GLU A 412 20.00 5.72 -8.55
CA GLU A 412 21.16 4.84 -8.69
C GLU A 412 22.43 5.50 -8.15
N LYS A 413 22.67 6.76 -8.53
CA LYS A 413 23.80 7.54 -7.99
C LYS A 413 23.76 7.67 -6.47
N ALA A 414 22.58 7.87 -5.87
CA ALA A 414 22.41 7.92 -4.42
C ALA A 414 22.79 6.59 -3.77
N ASN A 415 22.33 5.48 -4.35
CA ASN A 415 22.67 4.14 -3.88
C ASN A 415 24.17 3.86 -4.00
N ASP A 416 24.76 4.12 -5.17
CA ASP A 416 26.17 3.82 -5.44
C ASP A 416 27.14 4.62 -4.57
N ARG A 417 26.77 5.85 -4.21
CA ARG A 417 27.64 6.73 -3.43
C ARG A 417 27.51 6.53 -1.91
N TYR A 418 26.32 6.20 -1.40
CA TYR A 418 26.06 6.27 0.04
C TYR A 418 25.47 5.02 0.66
N VAL A 419 24.72 4.19 -0.09
CA VAL A 419 23.92 3.10 0.48
C VAL A 419 24.47 1.72 0.16
N HIS A 420 24.97 1.53 -1.07
CA HIS A 420 25.67 0.33 -1.55
C HIS A 420 24.83 -0.95 -1.43
N ARG A 421 23.52 -0.87 -1.66
CA ARG A 421 22.63 -2.04 -1.73
C ARG A 421 22.47 -2.51 -3.17
N ARG A 422 22.14 -3.78 -3.33
CA ARG A 422 21.69 -4.28 -4.63
C ARG A 422 20.40 -3.53 -5.00
N LEU A 423 20.41 -2.90 -6.18
CA LEU A 423 19.29 -2.11 -6.70
C LEU A 423 18.81 -2.68 -8.02
N PHE A 424 17.50 -2.79 -8.19
CA PHE A 424 16.84 -3.14 -9.42
C PHE A 424 15.99 -1.96 -9.90
N THR A 425 16.23 -1.50 -11.14
CA THR A 425 15.44 -0.43 -11.76
C THR A 425 14.66 -0.98 -12.94
N SER A 426 13.46 -0.48 -13.16
CA SER A 426 12.62 -0.85 -14.29
C SER A 426 11.83 0.34 -14.84
N GLU A 427 11.70 0.36 -16.18
CA GLU A 427 10.88 1.35 -16.87
C GLU A 427 9.39 0.96 -16.84
N THR A 428 8.51 1.94 -16.67
CA THR A 428 7.07 1.79 -16.77
C THR A 428 6.55 2.50 -18.03
N HIS A 429 6.07 1.73 -19.00
CA HIS A 429 5.46 2.22 -20.22
C HIS A 429 3.93 2.18 -20.20
N PHE A 430 3.35 1.28 -19.41
CA PHE A 430 1.93 1.02 -19.38
C PHE A 430 1.34 1.24 -18.00
N LEU A 431 0.43 2.19 -17.93
CA LEU A 431 -0.30 2.58 -16.72
C LEU A 431 -1.78 2.22 -16.83
N THR A 432 -2.08 1.11 -17.52
CA THR A 432 -3.47 0.65 -17.70
C THR A 432 -4.12 0.28 -16.38
N ARG A 433 -3.35 -0.24 -15.43
CA ARG A 433 -3.83 -0.63 -14.11
C ARG A 433 -2.89 -0.09 -13.02
N PRO A 434 -3.08 1.15 -12.54
CA PRO A 434 -2.38 1.63 -11.36
C PRO A 434 -2.61 0.67 -10.18
N ARG A 435 -1.52 0.32 -9.47
CA ARG A 435 -1.55 -0.51 -8.26
C ARG A 435 -0.87 0.17 -7.08
N THR A 436 -0.34 1.36 -7.30
CA THR A 436 0.34 2.20 -6.33
C THR A 436 -0.07 3.65 -6.54
N ASP A 437 0.08 4.48 -5.52
CA ASP A 437 -0.11 5.92 -5.65
C ASP A 437 0.84 6.53 -6.69
N GLY A 438 2.08 6.04 -6.77
CA GLY A 438 3.05 6.45 -7.77
C GLY A 438 2.57 6.20 -9.21
N ALA A 439 1.91 5.08 -9.46
CA ALA A 439 1.31 4.82 -10.77
C ALA A 439 0.17 5.78 -11.10
N VAL A 440 -0.60 6.26 -10.10
CA VAL A 440 -1.61 7.32 -10.29
C VAL A 440 -0.94 8.64 -10.68
N PHE A 441 0.13 9.04 -9.97
CA PHE A 441 0.89 10.25 -10.29
C PHE A 441 1.50 10.19 -11.69
N MET A 442 2.13 9.05 -12.06
CA MET A 442 2.66 8.84 -13.41
C MET A 442 1.59 8.96 -14.48
N LYS A 443 0.42 8.34 -14.26
CA LYS A 443 -0.73 8.40 -15.18
C LYS A 443 -1.28 9.82 -15.33
N ALA A 444 -1.24 10.61 -14.27
CA ALA A 444 -1.62 12.03 -14.28
C ALA A 444 -0.55 12.93 -14.91
N GLY A 445 0.62 12.39 -15.32
CA GLY A 445 1.68 13.11 -16.01
C GLY A 445 2.72 13.78 -15.11
N TYR A 446 2.77 13.42 -13.84
CA TYR A 446 3.84 13.87 -12.95
C TYR A 446 5.14 13.10 -13.23
N PRO A 447 6.33 13.76 -13.13
CA PRO A 447 7.61 13.06 -12.99
C PRO A 447 7.59 12.25 -11.69
N CYS A 448 7.52 10.91 -11.79
CA CYS A 448 7.38 10.06 -10.62
C CYS A 448 8.24 8.80 -10.72
N ILE A 449 8.76 8.37 -9.58
CA ILE A 449 9.46 7.10 -9.37
C ILE A 449 8.88 6.42 -8.13
N ASP A 450 8.52 5.14 -8.25
CA ASP A 450 8.15 4.27 -7.12
C ASP A 450 9.40 3.62 -6.54
N LEU A 451 9.61 3.76 -5.25
CA LEU A 451 10.72 3.21 -4.49
C LEU A 451 10.21 2.12 -3.54
N TRP A 452 10.84 0.96 -3.52
CA TRP A 452 10.41 -0.21 -2.78
C TRP A 452 11.57 -1.07 -2.31
N ALA A 453 11.30 -2.08 -1.46
CA ALA A 453 12.27 -3.12 -1.14
C ALA A 453 11.77 -4.48 -1.63
N LEU A 454 12.71 -5.33 -2.08
CA LEU A 454 12.42 -6.61 -2.70
C LEU A 454 12.83 -7.77 -1.79
N GLY A 455 11.94 -8.74 -1.63
CA GLY A 455 12.32 -10.00 -1.03
C GLY A 455 11.42 -10.51 0.07
N GLY A 456 10.16 -10.63 -0.20
CA GLY A 456 9.21 -11.28 0.69
C GLY A 456 8.32 -10.30 1.46
N GLY A 457 7.49 -10.84 2.32
CA GLY A 457 6.51 -10.09 3.09
C GLY A 457 5.22 -10.86 3.24
N TYR A 458 4.39 -10.39 4.14
CA TYR A 458 3.08 -10.96 4.42
C TYR A 458 1.99 -9.97 3.96
N TYR A 459 1.89 -9.77 2.65
CA TYR A 459 0.97 -8.81 2.05
C TYR A 459 -0.49 -9.09 2.48
N HIS A 460 -1.16 -8.09 3.05
CA HIS A 460 -2.54 -8.13 3.55
C HIS A 460 -2.83 -9.30 4.53
N HIS A 461 -1.89 -9.56 5.40
CA HIS A 461 -1.95 -10.69 6.33
C HIS A 461 -1.55 -10.26 7.75
N PRO A 462 -2.10 -10.84 8.84
CA PRO A 462 -1.76 -10.46 10.23
C PRO A 462 -0.30 -10.70 10.61
N LYS A 463 0.47 -11.44 9.80
CA LYS A 463 1.91 -11.56 9.95
C LYS A 463 2.69 -10.36 9.42
N ASP A 464 2.05 -9.42 8.72
CA ASP A 464 2.61 -8.11 8.43
C ASP A 464 2.52 -7.23 9.68
N ASN A 465 3.40 -7.50 10.62
CA ASN A 465 3.50 -6.84 11.92
C ASN A 465 4.95 -6.40 12.15
N THR A 466 5.20 -5.70 13.25
CA THR A 466 6.52 -5.15 13.57
C THR A 466 7.64 -6.21 13.65
N GLN A 467 7.32 -7.50 13.89
CA GLN A 467 8.30 -8.58 13.92
C GLN A 467 8.78 -9.00 12.52
N SER A 468 8.02 -8.71 11.48
CA SER A 468 8.38 -9.00 10.08
C SER A 468 9.36 -7.99 9.48
N ILE A 469 9.53 -6.83 10.10
CA ILE A 469 10.38 -5.76 9.59
C ILE A 469 11.86 -6.13 9.74
N ASN A 470 12.62 -5.92 8.66
CA ASN A 470 14.07 -5.93 8.67
C ASN A 470 14.59 -4.49 8.87
N PRO A 471 15.10 -4.14 10.06
CA PRO A 471 15.50 -2.76 10.37
C PRO A 471 16.68 -2.26 9.52
N ASP A 472 17.51 -3.17 9.00
CA ASP A 472 18.67 -2.80 8.16
C ASP A 472 18.25 -2.35 6.76
N ILE A 473 17.31 -3.07 6.11
CA ILE A 473 16.81 -2.65 4.79
C ILE A 473 15.96 -1.39 4.92
N LEU A 474 15.17 -1.27 5.99
CA LEU A 474 14.37 -0.09 6.28
C LEU A 474 15.24 1.16 6.42
N ARG A 475 16.35 1.07 7.19
CA ARG A 475 17.34 2.15 7.31
C ARG A 475 17.99 2.47 5.98
N ALA A 476 18.45 1.46 5.24
CA ALA A 476 19.08 1.64 3.95
C ALA A 476 18.13 2.29 2.92
N ALA A 477 16.85 1.90 2.89
CA ALA A 477 15.84 2.53 2.05
C ALA A 477 15.60 4.00 2.43
N THR A 478 15.63 4.32 3.75
CA THR A 478 15.50 5.69 4.24
C THR A 478 16.69 6.56 3.84
N GLU A 479 17.92 6.04 3.96
CA GLU A 479 19.15 6.72 3.50
C GLU A 479 19.15 6.93 1.98
N TRP A 480 18.68 5.92 1.23
CA TRP A 480 18.54 6.02 -0.22
C TRP A 480 17.52 7.09 -0.64
N LEU A 481 16.35 7.13 0.00
CA LEU A 481 15.35 8.17 -0.20
C LEU A 481 15.92 9.56 0.11
N TYR A 482 16.65 9.70 1.23
CA TYR A 482 17.26 10.96 1.66
C TYR A 482 18.20 11.52 0.60
N TRP A 483 19.16 10.71 0.12
CA TRP A 483 20.12 11.15 -0.88
C TRP A 483 19.53 11.35 -2.26
N THR A 484 18.59 10.51 -2.67
CA THR A 484 17.83 10.71 -3.92
C THR A 484 17.10 12.05 -3.89
N THR A 485 16.47 12.37 -2.76
CA THR A 485 15.78 13.66 -2.57
C THR A 485 16.73 14.84 -2.70
N ILE A 486 17.89 14.79 -2.04
CA ILE A 486 18.89 15.86 -2.11
C ILE A 486 19.41 16.03 -3.53
N PHE A 487 19.76 14.95 -4.22
CA PHE A 487 20.27 15.02 -5.60
C PHE A 487 19.28 15.64 -6.58
N ILE A 488 17.98 15.38 -6.39
CA ILE A 488 16.93 16.00 -7.22
C ILE A 488 16.72 17.46 -6.80
N ALA A 489 16.69 17.73 -5.51
CA ALA A 489 16.36 19.05 -5.01
C ALA A 489 17.48 20.09 -5.20
N ASP A 490 18.74 19.67 -5.29
CA ASP A 490 19.91 20.53 -5.47
C ASP A 490 20.37 20.62 -6.95
N LYS A 491 19.76 19.83 -7.85
CA LYS A 491 20.03 19.91 -9.28
C LYS A 491 19.44 21.20 -9.87
#